data_50b0931f5b2d2128bdd9cd5dd2b3b7f3
#
_entry.id   50b0931f5b2d2128bdd9cd5dd2b3b7f3
#
_cell.length_a   1.000
_cell.length_b   1.000
_cell.length_c   1.000
_cell.angle_alpha   90.00
_cell.angle_beta   90.00
_cell.angle_gamma   90.00
#
_symmetry.space_group_name_H-M   'P 1'
#
loop_
_entity.id
_entity.type
_entity.pdbx_description
1 polymer ?
#
loop_
_entity_poly.entity_id
_entity_poly.type
_entity_poly.pdbx_seq_one_letter_code
_entity_poly.pdbx_strand_id
1 'polypeptide(L)'
;MAKTVSEGGGPEQPGRRRVLGFLVGSGVMASFVSFVYPILSFVLPPESGELDADTVAAKANELAANSAKIFRMGNRPGILVRMADGNYKAFSAVCTHLNCTVQYRQREHDIWCACHNGVYNLQGGVVSGPPPKPLEEFAVHARGQDIVVTRESRT
;
A
#
# COMPACT_ATOMS: atom_id res chain seq x y z
N MET A 1 -85.05 6.29 -24.63
CA MET A 1 -84.42 5.38 -23.65
C MET A 1 -82.97 5.29 -24.01
N ALA A 2 -82.11 6.09 -23.37
CA ALA A 2 -80.64 6.09 -23.56
C ALA A 2 -80.01 5.29 -22.41
N LYS A 3 -79.33 4.22 -22.76
CA LYS A 3 -78.63 3.32 -21.84
C LYS A 3 -77.25 3.87 -21.61
N THR A 4 -76.99 4.43 -20.45
CA THR A 4 -75.67 4.85 -20.02
C THR A 4 -74.78 3.64 -19.75
N VAL A 5 -73.70 3.48 -20.53
CA VAL A 5 -72.67 2.48 -20.29
C VAL A 5 -71.75 3.04 -19.15
N SER A 6 -71.81 2.36 -18.01
CA SER A 6 -70.94 2.58 -16.89
C SER A 6 -69.54 1.99 -17.25
N GLU A 7 -68.55 2.83 -17.46
CA GLU A 7 -67.17 2.42 -17.55
C GLU A 7 -66.68 1.98 -16.15
N GLY A 8 -66.60 0.66 -15.99
CA GLY A 8 -66.03 0.05 -14.82
C GLY A 8 -64.54 0.30 -14.75
N GLY A 9 -64.15 1.30 -14.00
CA GLY A 9 -62.75 1.48 -13.57
C GLY A 9 -62.31 0.27 -12.75
N GLY A 10 -61.55 -0.62 -13.35
CA GLY A 10 -60.96 -1.73 -12.63
C GLY A 10 -60.06 -1.22 -11.47
N PRO A 11 -59.96 -1.98 -10.38
CA PRO A 11 -59.22 -1.54 -9.23
C PRO A 11 -57.76 -1.28 -9.62
N GLU A 12 -57.33 -0.03 -9.52
CA GLU A 12 -55.94 0.33 -9.63
C GLU A 12 -55.15 -0.48 -8.62
N GLN A 13 -54.22 -1.31 -9.09
CA GLN A 13 -53.35 -2.10 -8.22
C GLN A 13 -52.14 -1.26 -7.81
N PRO A 14 -52.20 -0.48 -6.72
CA PRO A 14 -51.13 0.40 -6.29
C PRO A 14 -49.87 -0.36 -5.87
N GLY A 15 -49.98 -1.67 -5.60
CA GLY A 15 -48.87 -2.53 -5.23
C GLY A 15 -47.85 -2.73 -6.34
N ARG A 16 -48.28 -2.99 -7.58
CA ARG A 16 -47.33 -3.24 -8.71
C ARG A 16 -46.50 -2.03 -9.06
N ARG A 17 -47.06 -0.84 -9.10
CA ARG A 17 -46.34 0.40 -9.38
C ARG A 17 -45.33 0.73 -8.29
N ARG A 18 -45.70 0.50 -7.02
CA ARG A 18 -44.79 0.71 -5.88
C ARG A 18 -43.62 -0.28 -5.90
N VAL A 19 -43.88 -1.56 -6.17
CA VAL A 19 -42.85 -2.59 -6.27
C VAL A 19 -41.90 -2.30 -7.44
N LEU A 20 -42.42 -1.98 -8.62
CA LEU A 20 -41.61 -1.62 -9.78
C LEU A 20 -40.80 -0.36 -9.52
N GLY A 21 -41.41 0.68 -8.91
CA GLY A 21 -40.69 1.89 -8.53
C GLY A 21 -39.53 1.63 -7.53
N PHE A 22 -39.77 0.75 -6.55
CA PHE A 22 -38.72 0.34 -5.59
C PHE A 22 -37.61 -0.44 -6.28
N LEU A 23 -37.93 -1.40 -7.16
CA LEU A 23 -36.93 -2.19 -7.88
C LEU A 23 -36.07 -1.31 -8.82
N VAL A 24 -36.70 -0.40 -9.56
CA VAL A 24 -36.00 0.53 -10.44
C VAL A 24 -35.12 1.49 -9.60
N GLY A 25 -35.68 2.06 -8.53
CA GLY A 25 -34.96 2.97 -7.65
C GLY A 25 -33.77 2.31 -6.97
N SER A 26 -33.93 1.08 -6.48
CA SER A 26 -32.80 0.34 -5.89
C SER A 26 -31.74 -0.05 -6.92
N GLY A 27 -32.13 -0.41 -8.14
CA GLY A 27 -31.21 -0.68 -9.25
C GLY A 27 -30.40 0.54 -9.66
N VAL A 28 -31.04 1.71 -9.78
CA VAL A 28 -30.36 2.97 -10.07
C VAL A 28 -29.40 3.34 -8.96
N MET A 29 -29.80 3.21 -7.70
CA MET A 29 -28.95 3.48 -6.54
C MET A 29 -27.74 2.55 -6.48
N ALA A 30 -27.95 1.25 -6.70
CA ALA A 30 -26.89 0.27 -6.73
C ALA A 30 -25.88 0.56 -7.85
N SER A 31 -26.36 0.93 -9.04
CA SER A 31 -25.52 1.33 -10.16
C SER A 31 -24.71 2.59 -9.85
N PHE A 32 -25.33 3.58 -9.23
CA PHE A 32 -24.65 4.82 -8.83
C PHE A 32 -23.56 4.53 -7.80
N VAL A 33 -23.83 3.74 -6.76
CA VAL A 33 -22.83 3.35 -5.75
C VAL A 33 -21.69 2.58 -6.40
N SER A 34 -21.98 1.65 -7.31
CA SER A 34 -20.95 0.85 -8.02
C SER A 34 -20.03 1.70 -8.88
N PHE A 35 -20.52 2.82 -9.40
CA PHE A 35 -19.72 3.77 -10.19
C PHE A 35 -18.93 4.74 -9.32
N VAL A 36 -19.58 5.30 -8.30
CA VAL A 36 -19.00 6.37 -7.47
C VAL A 36 -17.99 5.81 -6.48
N TYR A 37 -18.23 4.63 -5.91
CA TYR A 37 -17.35 4.04 -4.90
C TYR A 37 -15.90 3.86 -5.38
N PRO A 38 -15.61 3.24 -6.55
CA PRO A 38 -14.23 3.10 -7.03
C PRO A 38 -13.56 4.44 -7.35
N ILE A 39 -14.33 5.42 -7.82
CA ILE A 39 -13.80 6.76 -8.07
C ILE A 39 -13.40 7.43 -6.75
N LEU A 40 -14.27 7.40 -5.76
CA LEU A 40 -13.98 7.98 -4.44
C LEU A 40 -12.84 7.26 -3.74
N SER A 41 -12.76 5.94 -3.81
CA SER A 41 -11.67 5.17 -3.21
C SER A 41 -10.31 5.39 -3.89
N PHE A 42 -10.32 5.78 -5.15
CA PHE A 42 -9.11 6.18 -5.87
C PHE A 42 -8.67 7.62 -5.55
N VAL A 43 -9.63 8.56 -5.49
CA VAL A 43 -9.36 9.99 -5.22
C VAL A 43 -9.09 10.26 -3.75
N LEU A 44 -9.76 9.52 -2.86
CA LEU A 44 -9.60 9.57 -1.41
C LEU A 44 -9.04 8.22 -0.93
N PRO A 45 -7.78 7.90 -1.24
CA PRO A 45 -7.20 6.65 -0.76
C PRO A 45 -7.28 6.66 0.77
N PRO A 46 -7.64 5.52 1.40
CA PRO A 46 -7.60 5.43 2.85
C PRO A 46 -6.21 5.82 3.31
N GLU A 47 -6.13 6.71 4.29
CA GLU A 47 -4.86 7.02 4.93
C GLU A 47 -4.25 5.69 5.32
N SER A 48 -3.11 5.36 4.70
CA SER A 48 -2.37 4.14 4.99
C SER A 48 -2.01 4.22 6.47
N GLY A 49 -2.75 3.47 7.28
CA GLY A 49 -2.68 3.51 8.72
C GLY A 49 -1.23 3.46 9.16
N GLU A 50 -0.87 4.42 9.98
CA GLU A 50 0.34 4.53 10.77
C GLU A 50 1.60 3.99 10.09
N LEU A 51 2.19 4.85 9.24
CA LEU A 51 3.57 4.64 8.74
C LEU A 51 4.60 4.65 9.90
N ASP A 52 4.16 4.99 11.10
CA ASP A 52 4.97 5.07 12.32
C ASP A 52 4.86 3.80 13.20
N ALA A 53 4.11 2.79 12.79
CA ALA A 53 3.98 1.57 13.55
C ALA A 53 5.27 0.73 13.48
N ASP A 54 5.75 0.31 14.66
CA ASP A 54 6.81 -0.67 14.81
C ASP A 54 6.54 -1.91 13.94
N THR A 55 7.42 -2.20 13.02
CA THR A 55 7.28 -3.36 12.14
C THR A 55 8.36 -4.39 12.46
N VAL A 56 7.96 -5.62 12.74
CA VAL A 56 8.91 -6.73 12.88
C VAL A 56 9.42 -7.10 11.48
N ALA A 57 10.68 -6.75 11.20
CA ALA A 57 11.30 -6.98 9.89
C ALA A 57 11.90 -8.38 9.76
N ALA A 58 12.48 -8.91 10.85
CA ALA A 58 13.10 -10.24 10.90
C ALA A 58 13.26 -10.73 12.34
N LYS A 59 13.58 -12.01 12.51
CA LYS A 59 14.11 -12.53 13.78
C LYS A 59 15.63 -12.37 13.84
N ALA A 60 16.17 -12.17 15.03
CA ALA A 60 17.59 -11.88 15.25
C ALA A 60 18.56 -12.89 14.60
N ASN A 61 18.15 -14.16 14.46
CA ASN A 61 18.97 -15.22 13.87
C ASN A 61 18.55 -15.62 12.45
N GLU A 62 17.61 -14.88 11.85
CA GLU A 62 17.06 -15.24 10.53
C GLU A 62 18.00 -14.83 9.38
N LEU A 63 18.71 -13.71 9.53
CA LEU A 63 19.63 -13.23 8.50
C LEU A 63 21.07 -13.67 8.82
N ALA A 64 21.76 -14.18 7.82
CA ALA A 64 23.22 -14.38 7.90
C ALA A 64 23.94 -13.04 7.87
N ALA A 65 25.19 -12.99 8.36
CA ALA A 65 26.04 -11.80 8.19
C ALA A 65 26.20 -11.47 6.69
N ASN A 66 26.28 -10.19 6.35
CA ASN A 66 26.35 -9.70 4.97
C ASN A 66 25.17 -10.17 4.11
N SER A 67 23.97 -10.21 4.67
CA SER A 67 22.75 -10.52 3.94
C SER A 67 21.66 -9.47 4.17
N ALA A 68 20.65 -9.47 3.33
CA ALA A 68 19.53 -8.56 3.47
C ALA A 68 18.20 -9.27 3.22
N LYS A 69 17.14 -8.67 3.75
CA LYS A 69 15.76 -9.11 3.58
C LYS A 69 14.89 -7.91 3.26
N ILE A 70 14.03 -8.06 2.25
CA ILE A 70 12.95 -7.11 2.00
C ILE A 70 11.81 -7.43 2.97
N PHE A 71 11.31 -6.42 3.65
CA PHE A 71 10.16 -6.50 4.53
C PHE A 71 9.12 -5.45 4.13
N ARG A 72 7.93 -5.52 4.71
CA ARG A 72 6.86 -4.59 4.42
C ARG A 72 6.68 -3.64 5.59
N MET A 73 6.80 -2.34 5.33
CA MET A 73 6.52 -1.28 6.29
C MET A 73 5.27 -0.52 5.82
N GLY A 74 4.14 -0.80 6.45
CA GLY A 74 2.85 -0.29 5.98
C GLY A 74 2.61 -0.65 4.51
N ASN A 75 2.51 0.35 3.65
CA ASN A 75 2.27 0.19 2.20
C ASN A 75 3.55 0.24 1.34
N ARG A 76 4.73 0.36 1.94
CA ARG A 76 6.01 0.49 1.22
C ARG A 76 6.97 -0.65 1.56
N PRO A 77 7.82 -1.08 0.62
CA PRO A 77 8.88 -2.03 0.92
C PRO A 77 10.02 -1.35 1.68
N GLY A 78 10.53 -2.04 2.71
CA GLY A 78 11.78 -1.73 3.39
C GLY A 78 12.83 -2.80 3.11
N ILE A 79 14.09 -2.47 3.26
CA ILE A 79 15.22 -3.40 3.20
C ILE A 79 15.96 -3.39 4.54
N LEU A 80 16.08 -4.55 5.16
CA LEU A 80 16.87 -4.78 6.36
C LEU A 80 18.18 -5.46 5.95
N VAL A 81 19.30 -4.86 6.28
CA VAL A 81 20.64 -5.37 5.98
C VAL A 81 21.33 -5.75 7.28
N ARG A 82 21.83 -6.99 7.37
CA ARG A 82 22.72 -7.41 8.45
C ARG A 82 24.15 -7.23 8.02
N MET A 83 24.86 -6.36 8.72
CA MET A 83 26.26 -6.03 8.45
C MET A 83 27.20 -7.17 8.86
N ALA A 84 28.47 -7.11 8.44
CA ALA A 84 29.50 -8.08 8.81
C ALA A 84 29.78 -8.13 10.32
N ASP A 85 29.66 -6.99 10.99
CA ASP A 85 29.84 -6.82 12.44
C ASP A 85 28.63 -7.32 13.27
N GLY A 86 27.57 -7.82 12.60
CA GLY A 86 26.34 -8.29 13.22
C GLY A 86 25.28 -7.21 13.46
N ASN A 87 25.60 -5.94 13.23
CA ASN A 87 24.66 -4.83 13.33
C ASN A 87 23.62 -4.86 12.21
N TYR A 88 22.48 -4.24 12.44
CA TYR A 88 21.42 -4.13 11.47
C TYR A 88 21.24 -2.68 11.03
N LYS A 89 20.98 -2.48 9.76
CA LYS A 89 20.52 -1.22 9.19
C LYS A 89 19.28 -1.44 8.34
N ALA A 90 18.36 -0.51 8.39
CA ALA A 90 17.14 -0.57 7.60
C ALA A 90 16.94 0.71 6.80
N PHE A 91 16.49 0.53 5.58
CA PHE A 91 16.21 1.64 4.65
C PHE A 91 14.89 1.41 3.93
N SER A 92 14.35 2.47 3.37
CA SER A 92 13.33 2.35 2.34
C SER A 92 13.89 1.55 1.16
N ALA A 93 13.22 0.50 0.75
CA ALA A 93 13.61 -0.26 -0.44
C ALA A 93 13.13 0.39 -1.74
N VAL A 94 12.71 1.66 -1.69
CA VAL A 94 12.22 2.41 -2.83
C VAL A 94 13.34 3.29 -3.38
N CYS A 95 13.77 3.02 -4.61
CA CYS A 95 14.78 3.81 -5.30
C CYS A 95 14.31 5.27 -5.48
N THR A 96 15.18 6.20 -5.14
CA THR A 96 14.87 7.64 -5.17
C THR A 96 14.82 8.26 -6.56
N HIS A 97 15.13 7.47 -7.61
CA HIS A 97 14.98 7.89 -9.00
C HIS A 97 13.53 7.76 -9.49
N LEU A 98 13.04 6.53 -9.69
CA LEU A 98 11.70 6.24 -10.23
C LEU A 98 10.98 5.12 -9.45
N ASN A 99 11.15 5.07 -8.13
CA ASN A 99 10.42 4.19 -7.22
C ASN A 99 10.55 2.68 -7.47
N CYS A 100 11.57 2.23 -8.21
CA CYS A 100 11.87 0.80 -8.34
C CYS A 100 12.31 0.21 -6.99
N THR A 101 12.04 -1.06 -6.75
CA THR A 101 12.52 -1.74 -5.55
C THR A 101 14.01 -2.05 -5.68
N VAL A 102 14.80 -1.60 -4.70
CA VAL A 102 16.24 -1.89 -4.62
C VAL A 102 16.50 -3.28 -4.09
N GLN A 103 17.69 -3.82 -4.36
CA GLN A 103 18.15 -5.14 -3.94
C GLN A 103 19.53 -5.03 -3.32
N TYR A 104 19.85 -5.96 -2.39
CA TYR A 104 21.20 -6.08 -1.84
C TYR A 104 22.06 -6.98 -2.70
N ARG A 105 23.28 -6.55 -3.05
CA ARG A 105 24.28 -7.37 -3.72
C ARG A 105 25.33 -7.82 -2.72
N GLN A 106 25.32 -9.09 -2.42
CA GLN A 106 26.16 -9.66 -1.37
C GLN A 106 27.66 -9.62 -1.70
N ARG A 107 28.03 -9.73 -2.98
CA ARG A 107 29.44 -9.71 -3.42
C ARG A 107 30.04 -8.32 -3.38
N GLU A 108 29.25 -7.34 -3.79
CA GLU A 108 29.66 -5.93 -3.89
C GLU A 108 29.47 -5.19 -2.57
N HIS A 109 28.75 -5.75 -1.62
CA HIS A 109 28.36 -5.15 -0.35
C HIS A 109 27.68 -3.79 -0.53
N ASP A 110 26.73 -3.72 -1.46
CA ASP A 110 26.00 -2.50 -1.77
C ASP A 110 24.49 -2.76 -1.98
N ILE A 111 23.73 -1.68 -2.09
CA ILE A 111 22.32 -1.71 -2.41
C ILE A 111 22.14 -1.18 -3.84
N TRP A 112 21.56 -1.97 -4.69
CA TRP A 112 21.48 -1.73 -6.12
C TRP A 112 20.04 -1.69 -6.66
N CYS A 113 19.81 -0.77 -7.58
CA CYS A 113 18.56 -0.65 -8.31
C CYS A 113 18.75 -1.12 -9.76
N ALA A 114 18.10 -2.24 -10.12
CA ALA A 114 18.23 -2.86 -11.44
C ALA A 114 17.64 -2.01 -12.58
N CYS A 115 16.70 -1.10 -12.29
CA CYS A 115 16.00 -0.36 -13.33
C CYS A 115 16.93 0.56 -14.14
N HIS A 116 17.79 1.33 -13.45
CA HIS A 116 18.68 2.30 -14.09
C HIS A 116 20.09 2.26 -13.49
N ASN A 117 20.47 1.12 -12.94
CA ASN A 117 21.80 0.88 -12.38
C ASN A 117 22.21 1.88 -11.29
N GLY A 118 21.27 2.34 -10.47
CA GLY A 118 21.54 3.15 -9.29
C GLY A 118 22.19 2.32 -8.19
N VAL A 119 23.28 2.82 -7.60
CA VAL A 119 24.03 2.14 -6.52
C VAL A 119 24.06 3.00 -5.28
N TYR A 120 23.79 2.39 -4.14
CA TYR A 120 23.85 3.00 -2.83
C TYR A 120 24.81 2.19 -1.94
N ASN A 121 25.52 2.89 -1.06
CA ASN A 121 26.33 2.23 -0.05
C ASN A 121 25.49 1.71 1.13
N LEU A 122 26.12 1.03 2.09
CA LEU A 122 25.44 0.50 3.28
C LEU A 122 25.09 1.57 4.33
N GLN A 123 25.34 2.84 4.04
CA GLN A 123 24.86 4.01 4.79
C GLN A 123 23.65 4.67 4.08
N GLY A 124 23.14 4.06 3.01
CA GLY A 124 22.04 4.58 2.22
C GLY A 124 22.43 5.68 1.23
N GLY A 125 23.70 6.12 1.24
CA GLY A 125 24.21 7.18 0.36
C GLY A 125 24.34 6.73 -1.09
N VAL A 126 24.08 7.63 -2.05
CA VAL A 126 24.25 7.38 -3.49
C VAL A 126 25.73 7.26 -3.81
N VAL A 127 26.12 6.16 -4.47
CA VAL A 127 27.48 5.92 -4.97
C VAL A 127 27.57 6.23 -6.46
N SER A 128 26.58 5.76 -7.24
CA SER A 128 26.55 5.98 -8.69
C SER A 128 25.13 5.85 -9.26
N GLY A 129 24.97 6.33 -10.48
CA GLY A 129 23.71 6.25 -11.21
C GLY A 129 22.82 7.49 -11.05
N PRO A 130 21.58 7.43 -11.56
CA PRO A 130 20.68 8.57 -11.61
C PRO A 130 19.93 8.93 -10.30
N PRO A 131 19.97 8.17 -9.18
CA PRO A 131 19.26 8.55 -7.97
C PRO A 131 19.72 9.92 -7.44
N PRO A 132 18.78 10.87 -7.18
CA PRO A 132 19.15 12.24 -6.79
C PRO A 132 19.45 12.40 -5.29
N LYS A 133 19.09 11.43 -4.46
CA LYS A 133 19.20 11.53 -2.99
C LYS A 133 19.39 10.14 -2.36
N PRO A 134 19.93 10.09 -1.13
CA PRO A 134 20.10 8.84 -0.39
C PRO A 134 18.76 8.15 -0.13
N LEU A 135 18.81 6.86 0.20
CA LEU A 135 17.66 6.11 0.72
C LEU A 135 17.28 6.65 2.10
N GLU A 136 15.98 6.66 2.39
CA GLU A 136 15.45 6.98 3.71
C GLU A 136 15.88 5.89 4.70
N GLU A 137 16.58 6.27 5.77
CA GLU A 137 17.02 5.35 6.82
C GLU A 137 15.93 5.24 7.89
N PHE A 138 15.76 4.04 8.40
CA PHE A 138 14.81 3.72 9.47
C PHE A 138 15.56 3.33 10.74
N ALA A 139 15.00 3.63 11.90
CA ALA A 139 15.53 3.19 13.16
C ALA A 139 15.34 1.67 13.33
N VAL A 140 16.39 0.99 13.82
CA VAL A 140 16.35 -0.45 14.07
C VAL A 140 16.57 -0.71 15.55
N HIS A 141 15.68 -1.48 16.15
CA HIS A 141 15.74 -1.86 17.56
C HIS A 141 15.61 -3.37 17.71
N ALA A 142 16.43 -3.98 18.56
CA ALA A 142 16.24 -5.35 18.96
C ALA A 142 15.24 -5.42 20.13
N ARG A 143 14.16 -6.18 19.95
CA ARG A 143 13.15 -6.43 21.00
C ARG A 143 13.07 -7.94 21.25
N GLY A 144 13.86 -8.42 22.20
CA GLY A 144 13.98 -9.87 22.45
C GLY A 144 14.61 -10.59 21.26
N GLN A 145 13.85 -11.46 20.60
CA GLN A 145 14.30 -12.17 19.40
C GLN A 145 13.86 -11.50 18.09
N ASP A 146 13.17 -10.39 18.16
CA ASP A 146 12.66 -9.70 17.00
C ASP A 146 13.48 -8.45 16.68
N ILE A 147 13.78 -8.25 15.41
CA ILE A 147 14.35 -7.01 14.88
C ILE A 147 13.18 -6.16 14.41
N VAL A 148 12.96 -5.08 15.17
CA VAL A 148 11.88 -4.12 14.94
C VAL A 148 12.43 -2.90 14.23
N VAL A 149 11.74 -2.49 13.20
CA VAL A 149 12.07 -1.29 12.41
C VAL A 149 10.98 -0.25 12.62
N THR A 150 11.40 0.95 12.95
CA THR A 150 10.51 2.10 13.16
C THR A 150 10.91 3.22 12.22
N ARG A 151 9.94 3.90 11.65
CA ARG A 151 10.16 5.12 10.90
C ARG A 151 10.31 6.28 11.87
N GLU A 152 11.53 6.72 12.13
CA GLU A 152 11.72 8.01 12.81
C GLU A 152 11.41 9.14 11.82
N SER A 153 10.36 9.90 12.07
CA SER A 153 10.19 11.19 11.42
C SER A 153 11.30 12.12 11.93
N ARG A 154 12.37 12.29 11.16
CA ARG A 154 13.33 13.37 11.44
C ARG A 154 12.58 14.69 11.21
N THR A 155 12.21 15.33 12.30
CA THR A 155 11.81 16.74 12.39
C THR A 155 12.95 17.63 11.95
#